data_8ae657f4a18f7abf31083b78bb835c20
#
_entry.id   8ae657f4a18f7abf31083b78bb835c20
#
_cell.length_a   1.000
_cell.length_b   1.000
_cell.length_c   1.000
_cell.angle_alpha   90.00
_cell.angle_beta   90.00
_cell.angle_gamma   90.00
#
_symmetry.space_group_name_H-M   'P 1'
#
loop_
_entity.id
_entity.type
_entity.pdbx_description
1 polymer ?
#
loop_
_entity_poly.entity_id
_entity_poly.type
_entity_poly.pdbx_seq_one_letter_code
_entity_poly.pdbx_strand_id
1 'polypeptide(L)'
;ITMGGGVGVSVHGQFRVCTENTVFAMPETGIGLLPDVGGTYFLPRLPGFVGTYMVLTGARLRAADLCYAGIATHYVPAAQLESLKQELAEGGDINETLAGFHANAGSPPLAEIRDAIDACFHADSVVDILSALDAIDTDWAREQRDIINTKSPTSSAVALRQMRDGAKADFNGCM
;
A
#
# COMPACT_ATOMS: atom_id res chain seq x y z
N ILE A 1 -2.04 -13.54 -2.06
CA ILE A 1 -2.74 -12.47 -1.33
C ILE A 1 -1.91 -12.14 -0.10
N THR A 2 -1.60 -10.86 0.11
CA THR A 2 -0.81 -10.33 1.23
C THR A 2 -1.64 -9.25 1.94
N MET A 3 -2.20 -9.59 3.09
CA MET A 3 -3.08 -8.74 3.90
C MET A 3 -2.83 -9.01 5.39
N GLY A 4 -3.09 -8.03 6.27
CA GLY A 4 -2.93 -8.19 7.72
C GLY A 4 -1.56 -8.71 8.12
N GLY A 5 -1.46 -9.80 8.89
CA GLY A 5 -0.19 -10.39 9.32
C GLY A 5 0.78 -10.74 8.19
N GLY A 6 0.27 -11.09 6.99
CA GLY A 6 1.10 -11.31 5.80
C GLY A 6 1.85 -10.05 5.34
N VAL A 7 1.26 -8.88 5.54
CA VAL A 7 1.93 -7.60 5.30
C VAL A 7 3.07 -7.42 6.31
N GLY A 8 2.79 -7.64 7.61
CA GLY A 8 3.77 -7.44 8.68
C GLY A 8 5.04 -8.26 8.53
N VAL A 9 4.94 -9.52 8.07
CA VAL A 9 6.13 -10.36 7.86
C VAL A 9 6.88 -10.06 6.56
N SER A 10 6.31 -9.30 5.63
CA SER A 10 6.91 -9.04 4.32
C SER A 10 7.37 -7.60 4.11
N VAL A 11 6.59 -6.61 4.53
CA VAL A 11 6.78 -5.20 4.12
C VAL A 11 8.05 -4.57 4.70
N HIS A 12 8.53 -5.06 5.84
CA HIS A 12 9.74 -4.56 6.50
C HIS A 12 11.03 -5.22 6.00
N GLY A 13 10.93 -6.22 5.11
CA GLY A 13 12.10 -6.84 4.48
C GLY A 13 12.80 -5.88 3.51
N GLN A 14 14.11 -6.00 3.40
CA GLN A 14 14.91 -5.23 2.45
C GLN A 14 14.54 -5.55 1.01
N PHE A 15 14.31 -6.83 0.70
CA PHE A 15 13.91 -7.32 -0.61
C PHE A 15 12.47 -7.82 -0.54
N ARG A 16 11.62 -7.26 -1.39
CA ARG A 16 10.19 -7.60 -1.45
C ARG A 16 9.81 -7.91 -2.88
N VAL A 17 9.67 -9.19 -3.16
CA VAL A 17 9.34 -9.68 -4.50
C VAL A 17 7.83 -9.84 -4.63
N CYS A 18 7.27 -9.28 -5.70
CA CYS A 18 5.88 -9.51 -6.10
C CYS A 18 5.81 -10.23 -7.45
N THR A 19 4.66 -10.81 -7.74
CA THR A 19 4.34 -11.47 -9.01
C THR A 19 3.02 -10.93 -9.55
N GLU A 20 2.63 -11.31 -10.76
CA GLU A 20 1.31 -11.01 -11.34
C GLU A 20 0.15 -11.52 -10.47
N ASN A 21 0.39 -12.51 -9.62
CA ASN A 21 -0.60 -13.08 -8.70
C ASN A 21 -0.71 -12.32 -7.38
N THR A 22 0.18 -11.34 -7.14
CA THR A 22 0.20 -10.61 -5.87
C THR A 22 -1.00 -9.66 -5.78
N VAL A 23 -1.71 -9.73 -4.66
CA VAL A 23 -2.74 -8.78 -4.25
C VAL A 23 -2.41 -8.34 -2.83
N PHE A 24 -2.25 -7.05 -2.65
CA PHE A 24 -1.86 -6.43 -1.38
C PHE A 24 -2.94 -5.43 -0.94
N ALA A 25 -3.32 -5.44 0.33
CA ALA A 25 -4.24 -4.46 0.90
C ALA A 25 -4.10 -4.35 2.42
N MET A 26 -4.59 -3.23 2.96
CA MET A 26 -4.76 -2.96 4.39
C MET A 26 -6.25 -2.68 4.67
N PRO A 27 -7.10 -3.73 4.77
CA PRO A 27 -8.55 -3.57 4.82
C PRO A 27 -9.13 -3.43 6.24
N GLU A 28 -8.30 -3.17 7.24
CA GLU A 28 -8.64 -3.24 8.67
C GLU A 28 -9.81 -2.34 9.06
N THR A 29 -9.93 -1.14 8.47
CA THR A 29 -11.04 -0.21 8.72
C THR A 29 -12.41 -0.80 8.34
N GLY A 30 -12.43 -1.74 7.37
CA GLY A 30 -13.63 -2.45 6.94
C GLY A 30 -14.16 -3.47 7.93
N ILE A 31 -13.34 -3.89 8.90
CA ILE A 31 -13.71 -4.84 9.96
C ILE A 31 -13.67 -4.23 11.36
N GLY A 32 -13.64 -2.89 11.44
CA GLY A 32 -13.66 -2.16 12.70
C GLY A 32 -12.30 -2.13 13.44
N LEU A 33 -11.22 -2.47 12.75
CA LEU A 33 -9.84 -2.39 13.25
C LEU A 33 -9.10 -1.19 12.63
N LEU A 34 -7.83 -1.05 12.98
CA LEU A 34 -6.90 -0.07 12.42
C LEU A 34 -5.67 -0.82 11.86
N PRO A 35 -4.90 -0.21 10.94
CA PRO A 35 -3.68 -0.82 10.44
C PRO A 35 -2.69 -1.14 11.56
N ASP A 36 -2.43 -2.42 11.74
CA ASP A 36 -1.45 -2.97 12.67
C ASP A 36 -0.15 -3.39 11.94
N VAL A 37 0.58 -4.31 12.48
CA VAL A 37 1.76 -4.99 11.89
C VAL A 37 2.79 -4.05 11.27
N GLY A 38 2.97 -2.87 11.84
CA GLY A 38 3.89 -1.84 11.34
C GLY A 38 3.29 -0.94 10.25
N GLY A 39 1.97 -1.02 10.01
CA GLY A 39 1.25 -0.14 9.10
C GLY A 39 1.47 1.35 9.43
N THR A 40 1.52 1.69 10.72
CA THR A 40 1.84 3.04 11.22
C THR A 40 3.18 3.57 10.68
N TYR A 41 4.15 2.68 10.43
CA TYR A 41 5.47 3.09 9.94
C TYR A 41 5.53 3.19 8.43
N PHE A 42 5.16 2.13 7.70
CA PHE A 42 5.42 2.10 6.26
C PHE A 42 4.39 2.87 5.43
N LEU A 43 3.09 2.84 5.81
CA LEU A 43 2.03 3.46 5.02
C LEU A 43 2.20 4.97 4.84
N PRO A 44 2.49 5.78 5.89
CA PRO A 44 2.67 7.21 5.71
C PRO A 44 3.96 7.58 4.99
N ARG A 45 4.85 6.61 4.72
CA ARG A 45 6.09 6.79 3.96
C ARG A 45 5.97 6.40 2.50
N LEU A 46 4.80 5.89 2.09
CA LEU A 46 4.49 5.70 0.68
C LEU A 46 4.40 7.06 -0.02
N PRO A 47 4.67 7.11 -1.33
CA PRO A 47 4.65 8.36 -2.08
C PRO A 47 3.32 9.12 -1.92
N GLY A 48 3.37 10.42 -1.58
CA GLY A 48 2.21 11.26 -1.35
C GLY A 48 1.27 10.71 -0.29
N PHE A 49 -0.03 10.65 -0.59
CA PHE A 49 -1.05 10.16 0.34
C PHE A 49 -1.59 8.77 -0.01
N VAL A 50 -0.85 7.98 -0.79
CA VAL A 50 -1.22 6.60 -1.17
C VAL A 50 -1.49 5.74 0.07
N GLY A 51 -0.68 5.86 1.14
CA GLY A 51 -0.90 5.12 2.38
C GLY A 51 -2.23 5.48 3.04
N THR A 52 -2.57 6.77 3.12
CA THR A 52 -3.86 7.24 3.65
C THR A 52 -5.03 6.72 2.80
N TYR A 53 -4.90 6.80 1.47
CA TYR A 53 -5.87 6.25 0.54
C TYR A 53 -6.11 4.75 0.80
N MET A 54 -5.04 3.95 0.87
CA MET A 54 -5.15 2.51 1.12
C MET A 54 -5.85 2.17 2.43
N VAL A 55 -5.52 2.90 3.49
CA VAL A 55 -6.07 2.67 4.84
C VAL A 55 -7.56 2.98 4.91
N LEU A 56 -7.99 4.10 4.32
CA LEU A 56 -9.38 4.55 4.41
C LEU A 56 -10.31 3.79 3.45
N THR A 57 -9.79 3.32 2.32
CA THR A 57 -10.59 2.61 1.31
C THR A 57 -10.45 1.09 1.39
N GLY A 58 -9.32 0.58 1.87
CA GLY A 58 -8.97 -0.83 1.75
C GLY A 58 -8.58 -1.22 0.32
N ALA A 59 -8.11 -0.27 -0.47
CA ALA A 59 -7.74 -0.47 -1.87
C ALA A 59 -6.77 -1.65 -2.04
N ARG A 60 -7.02 -2.43 -3.09
CA ARG A 60 -6.21 -3.60 -3.45
C ARG A 60 -5.22 -3.22 -4.53
N LEU A 61 -3.94 -3.26 -4.20
CA LEU A 61 -2.86 -3.01 -5.14
C LEU A 61 -2.35 -4.30 -5.76
N ARG A 62 -1.98 -4.24 -7.04
CA ARG A 62 -1.36 -5.33 -7.80
C ARG A 62 0.09 -5.00 -8.13
N ALA A 63 0.79 -5.91 -8.80
CA ALA A 63 2.23 -5.85 -9.03
C ALA A 63 2.75 -4.48 -9.52
N ALA A 64 2.13 -3.91 -10.57
CA ALA A 64 2.56 -2.63 -11.12
C ALA A 64 2.42 -1.49 -10.09
N ASP A 65 1.29 -1.44 -9.36
CA ASP A 65 1.05 -0.46 -8.30
C ASP A 65 2.00 -0.64 -7.12
N LEU A 66 2.31 -1.91 -6.77
CA LEU A 66 3.23 -2.22 -5.66
C LEU A 66 4.65 -1.75 -5.96
N CYS A 67 5.11 -1.94 -7.19
CA CYS A 67 6.40 -1.42 -7.65
C CYS A 67 6.40 0.12 -7.69
N TYR A 68 5.34 0.72 -8.23
CA TYR A 68 5.18 2.18 -8.30
C TYR A 68 5.16 2.83 -6.92
N ALA A 69 4.45 2.25 -5.97
CA ALA A 69 4.36 2.74 -4.60
C ALA A 69 5.59 2.40 -3.74
N GLY A 70 6.56 1.62 -4.26
CA GLY A 70 7.73 1.18 -3.51
C GLY A 70 7.43 0.14 -2.41
N ILE A 71 6.23 -0.47 -2.43
CA ILE A 71 5.89 -1.58 -1.53
C ILE A 71 6.64 -2.84 -1.96
N ALA A 72 6.68 -3.15 -3.24
CA ALA A 72 7.57 -4.17 -3.80
C ALA A 72 8.85 -3.54 -4.34
N THR A 73 9.98 -4.23 -4.13
CA THR A 73 11.28 -3.84 -4.67
C THR A 73 11.53 -4.47 -6.04
N HIS A 74 10.97 -5.66 -6.28
CA HIS A 74 11.15 -6.41 -7.51
C HIS A 74 9.84 -7.06 -7.95
N TYR A 75 9.61 -7.04 -9.24
CA TYR A 75 8.59 -7.87 -9.89
C TYR A 75 9.27 -9.04 -10.60
N VAL A 76 8.84 -10.25 -10.29
CA VAL A 76 9.32 -11.48 -10.91
C VAL A 76 8.12 -12.28 -11.38
N PRO A 77 8.04 -12.68 -12.66
CA PRO A 77 6.95 -13.55 -13.13
C PRO A 77 6.84 -14.82 -12.28
N ALA A 78 5.63 -15.23 -11.92
CA ALA A 78 5.42 -16.39 -11.05
C ALA A 78 6.07 -17.66 -11.59
N ALA A 79 6.14 -17.81 -12.92
CA ALA A 79 6.81 -18.94 -13.56
C ALA A 79 8.33 -19.01 -13.27
N GLN A 80 8.95 -17.90 -12.87
CA GLN A 80 10.39 -17.84 -12.58
C GLN A 80 10.72 -17.93 -11.08
N LEU A 81 9.72 -17.97 -10.20
CA LEU A 81 9.95 -17.98 -8.74
C LEU A 81 10.77 -19.17 -8.25
N GLU A 82 10.56 -20.36 -8.83
CA GLU A 82 11.32 -21.55 -8.41
C GLU A 82 12.78 -21.45 -8.83
N SER A 83 13.07 -20.93 -10.04
CA SER A 83 14.43 -20.68 -10.49
C SER A 83 15.12 -19.61 -9.65
N LEU A 84 14.41 -18.52 -9.31
CA LEU A 84 14.92 -17.49 -8.41
C LEU A 84 15.28 -18.07 -7.04
N LYS A 85 14.41 -18.90 -6.45
CA LYS A 85 14.66 -19.54 -5.15
C LYS A 85 15.89 -20.45 -5.20
N GLN A 86 16.05 -21.22 -6.27
CA GLN A 86 17.18 -22.10 -6.46
C GLN A 86 18.48 -21.30 -6.56
N GLU A 87 18.52 -20.24 -7.38
CA GLU A 87 19.71 -19.42 -7.54
C GLU A 87 20.09 -18.69 -6.25
N LEU A 88 19.11 -18.19 -5.51
CA LEU A 88 19.35 -17.60 -4.17
C LEU A 88 19.89 -18.63 -3.16
N ALA A 89 19.48 -19.91 -3.24
CA ALA A 89 19.94 -20.98 -2.37
C ALA A 89 21.36 -21.45 -2.69
N GLU A 90 21.79 -21.32 -3.94
CA GLU A 90 23.17 -21.66 -4.37
C GLU A 90 24.20 -20.65 -3.85
N GLY A 91 23.75 -19.48 -3.37
CA GLY A 91 24.59 -18.40 -2.87
C GLY A 91 25.07 -17.49 -4.01
N GLY A 92 25.43 -16.28 -3.63
CA GLY A 92 25.84 -15.24 -4.58
C GLY A 92 25.37 -13.87 -4.08
N ASP A 93 25.56 -12.84 -4.90
CA ASP A 93 25.05 -11.52 -4.55
C ASP A 93 23.54 -11.46 -4.80
N ILE A 94 22.80 -11.21 -3.73
CA ILE A 94 21.32 -11.15 -3.76
C ILE A 94 20.83 -10.05 -4.71
N ASN A 95 21.52 -8.92 -4.79
CA ASN A 95 21.11 -7.82 -5.66
C ASN A 95 21.28 -8.18 -7.13
N GLU A 96 22.38 -8.84 -7.48
CA GLU A 96 22.66 -9.30 -8.84
C GLU A 96 21.63 -10.37 -9.25
N THR A 97 21.39 -11.36 -8.40
CA THR A 97 20.37 -12.39 -8.64
C THR A 97 18.98 -11.77 -8.85
N LEU A 98 18.54 -10.90 -7.93
CA LEU A 98 17.21 -10.26 -8.05
C LEU A 98 17.10 -9.36 -9.27
N ALA A 99 18.18 -8.65 -9.65
CA ALA A 99 18.22 -7.82 -10.84
C ALA A 99 18.09 -8.67 -12.13
N GLY A 100 18.68 -9.88 -12.15
CA GLY A 100 18.57 -10.82 -13.27
C GLY A 100 17.16 -11.36 -13.52
N PHE A 101 16.36 -11.47 -12.47
CA PHE A 101 14.96 -11.93 -12.53
C PHE A 101 13.94 -10.80 -12.60
N HIS A 102 14.35 -9.56 -12.32
CA HIS A 102 13.44 -8.42 -12.33
C HIS A 102 12.91 -8.14 -13.72
N ALA A 103 11.59 -8.05 -13.85
CA ALA A 103 10.90 -7.74 -15.08
C ALA A 103 10.00 -6.50 -14.96
N ASN A 104 9.49 -6.00 -16.07
CA ASN A 104 8.53 -4.90 -16.08
C ASN A 104 7.15 -5.42 -15.63
N ALA A 105 6.61 -4.84 -14.55
CA ALA A 105 5.29 -5.18 -14.01
C ALA A 105 4.11 -4.56 -14.81
N GLY A 106 4.38 -3.76 -15.82
CA GLY A 106 3.38 -3.03 -16.60
C GLY A 106 3.10 -1.62 -16.10
N SER A 107 2.09 -0.97 -16.68
CA SER A 107 1.65 0.37 -16.27
C SER A 107 0.86 0.31 -14.97
N PRO A 108 1.21 1.13 -13.97
CA PRO A 108 0.49 1.15 -12.69
C PRO A 108 -0.79 2.00 -12.79
N PRO A 109 -2.00 1.42 -12.61
CA PRO A 109 -3.25 2.19 -12.55
C PRO A 109 -3.24 3.28 -11.48
N LEU A 110 -2.53 3.03 -10.37
CA LEU A 110 -2.36 3.99 -9.27
C LEU A 110 -1.74 5.32 -9.74
N ALA A 111 -0.88 5.31 -10.76
CA ALA A 111 -0.27 6.52 -11.30
C ALA A 111 -1.30 7.46 -11.96
N GLU A 112 -2.35 6.90 -12.58
CA GLU A 112 -3.40 7.68 -13.25
C GLU A 112 -4.28 8.46 -12.28
N ILE A 113 -4.43 7.95 -11.06
CA ILE A 113 -5.26 8.57 -10.01
C ILE A 113 -4.45 9.27 -8.92
N ARG A 114 -3.13 9.31 -9.07
CA ARG A 114 -2.22 9.81 -8.03
C ARG A 114 -2.50 11.25 -7.64
N ASP A 115 -2.69 12.14 -8.62
CA ASP A 115 -2.96 13.55 -8.36
C ASP A 115 -4.29 13.76 -7.61
N ALA A 116 -5.31 12.96 -7.94
CA ALA A 116 -6.59 12.99 -7.24
C ALA A 116 -6.45 12.45 -5.79
N ILE A 117 -5.65 11.40 -5.59
CA ILE A 117 -5.33 10.91 -4.23
C ILE A 117 -4.66 12.03 -3.43
N ASP A 118 -3.63 12.66 -3.96
CA ASP A 118 -2.90 13.70 -3.25
C ASP A 118 -3.76 14.92 -2.96
N ALA A 119 -4.67 15.28 -3.88
CA ALA A 119 -5.60 16.39 -3.70
C ALA A 119 -6.67 16.14 -2.61
N CYS A 120 -7.10 14.89 -2.40
CA CYS A 120 -8.17 14.59 -1.44
C CYS A 120 -7.65 14.09 -0.09
N PHE A 121 -6.63 13.20 -0.10
CA PHE A 121 -6.23 12.45 1.09
C PHE A 121 -5.18 13.15 1.96
N HIS A 122 -4.81 14.39 1.62
CA HIS A 122 -3.91 15.22 2.43
C HIS A 122 -4.58 15.79 3.68
N ALA A 123 -5.91 15.91 3.69
CA ALA A 123 -6.66 16.55 4.77
C ALA A 123 -6.55 15.79 6.10
N ASP A 124 -6.67 16.53 7.21
CA ASP A 124 -6.45 16.01 8.57
C ASP A 124 -7.70 15.39 9.21
N SER A 125 -8.85 15.46 8.55
CA SER A 125 -10.07 14.80 8.99
C SER A 125 -10.71 13.97 7.87
N VAL A 126 -11.40 12.89 8.25
CA VAL A 126 -12.17 12.07 7.30
C VAL A 126 -13.28 12.88 6.64
N VAL A 127 -13.89 13.82 7.36
CA VAL A 127 -14.94 14.71 6.85
C VAL A 127 -14.39 15.61 5.74
N ASP A 128 -13.21 16.17 5.93
CA ASP A 128 -12.58 17.03 4.91
C ASP A 128 -12.14 16.21 3.69
N ILE A 129 -11.67 14.97 3.88
CA ILE A 129 -11.38 14.04 2.77
C ILE A 129 -12.64 13.75 1.96
N LEU A 130 -13.76 13.43 2.62
CA LEU A 130 -15.05 13.20 1.95
C LEU A 130 -15.53 14.44 1.19
N SER A 131 -15.37 15.62 1.79
CA SER A 131 -15.72 16.91 1.14
C SER A 131 -14.84 17.18 -0.09
N ALA A 132 -13.54 16.87 -0.02
CA ALA A 132 -12.62 17.00 -1.14
C ALA A 132 -12.96 16.04 -2.30
N LEU A 133 -13.36 14.80 -1.97
CA LEU A 133 -13.84 13.83 -2.96
C LEU A 133 -15.13 14.31 -3.65
N ASP A 134 -16.08 14.86 -2.88
CA ASP A 134 -17.30 15.44 -3.44
C ASP A 134 -17.00 16.62 -4.37
N ALA A 135 -16.00 17.44 -4.07
CA ALA A 135 -15.62 18.60 -4.88
C ALA A 135 -14.98 18.24 -6.23
N ILE A 136 -14.30 17.09 -6.34
CA ILE A 136 -13.72 16.62 -7.61
C ILE A 136 -14.82 16.11 -8.55
N ASP A 137 -15.91 15.54 -8.03
CA ASP A 137 -17.11 15.08 -8.74
C ASP A 137 -16.82 14.17 -9.96
N THR A 138 -15.82 13.30 -9.89
CA THR A 138 -15.54 12.24 -10.85
C THR A 138 -16.18 10.92 -10.40
N ASP A 139 -16.37 9.97 -11.34
CA ASP A 139 -16.87 8.63 -10.99
C ASP A 139 -15.96 7.95 -9.96
N TRP A 140 -14.64 8.06 -10.13
CA TRP A 140 -13.68 7.56 -9.17
C TRP A 140 -13.84 8.18 -7.77
N ALA A 141 -13.98 9.50 -7.68
CA ALA A 141 -14.11 10.19 -6.39
C ALA A 141 -15.40 9.79 -5.67
N ARG A 142 -16.51 9.69 -6.40
CA ARG A 142 -17.80 9.19 -5.86
C ARG A 142 -17.68 7.76 -5.35
N GLU A 143 -17.01 6.88 -6.10
CA GLU A 143 -16.75 5.51 -5.67
C GLU A 143 -15.92 5.46 -4.38
N GLN A 144 -14.81 6.24 -4.29
CA GLN A 144 -13.98 6.25 -3.09
C GLN A 144 -14.74 6.78 -1.87
N ARG A 145 -15.53 7.85 -2.02
CA ARG A 145 -16.41 8.36 -0.97
C ARG A 145 -17.37 7.28 -0.47
N ASP A 146 -18.05 6.59 -1.38
CA ASP A 146 -19.01 5.56 -1.03
C ASP A 146 -18.31 4.38 -0.32
N ILE A 147 -17.14 3.97 -0.76
CA ILE A 147 -16.31 2.97 -0.10
C ILE A 147 -15.95 3.41 1.33
N ILE A 148 -15.47 4.63 1.55
CA ILE A 148 -15.12 5.15 2.88
C ILE A 148 -16.34 5.13 3.79
N ASN A 149 -17.52 5.51 3.30
CA ASN A 149 -18.77 5.49 4.07
C ASN A 149 -19.22 4.09 4.49
N THR A 150 -18.70 3.02 3.88
CA THR A 150 -18.94 1.63 4.35
C THR A 150 -18.05 1.23 5.52
N LYS A 151 -17.00 2.00 5.82
CA LYS A 151 -16.03 1.65 6.87
C LYS A 151 -16.52 2.08 8.25
N SER A 152 -15.91 1.53 9.30
CA SER A 152 -16.15 1.99 10.66
C SER A 152 -15.69 3.45 10.80
N PRO A 153 -16.57 4.40 11.15
CA PRO A 153 -16.17 5.80 11.30
C PRO A 153 -15.08 6.02 12.35
N THR A 154 -15.17 5.29 13.46
CA THR A 154 -14.16 5.33 14.53
C THR A 154 -12.82 4.81 14.04
N SER A 155 -12.82 3.63 13.36
CA SER A 155 -11.59 3.06 12.82
C SER A 155 -10.95 3.97 11.77
N SER A 156 -11.75 4.58 10.89
CA SER A 156 -11.25 5.51 9.88
C SER A 156 -10.62 6.75 10.50
N ALA A 157 -11.24 7.33 11.54
CA ALA A 157 -10.70 8.50 12.23
C ALA A 157 -9.39 8.17 12.97
N VAL A 158 -9.35 7.04 13.68
CA VAL A 158 -8.13 6.58 14.38
C VAL A 158 -7.02 6.25 13.39
N ALA A 159 -7.34 5.54 12.31
CA ALA A 159 -6.37 5.17 11.29
C ALA A 159 -5.80 6.41 10.57
N LEU A 160 -6.62 7.41 10.25
CA LEU A 160 -6.14 8.67 9.70
C LEU A 160 -5.17 9.38 10.66
N ARG A 161 -5.52 9.45 11.95
CA ARG A 161 -4.63 10.02 12.98
C ARG A 161 -3.33 9.23 13.08
N GLN A 162 -3.40 7.91 13.04
CA GLN A 162 -2.24 7.03 13.02
C GLN A 162 -1.31 7.33 11.83
N MET A 163 -1.85 7.61 10.63
CA MET A 163 -1.05 8.02 9.47
C MET A 163 -0.32 9.34 9.71
N ARG A 164 -1.01 10.34 10.30
CA ARG A 164 -0.42 11.66 10.57
C ARG A 164 0.67 11.61 11.65
N ASP A 165 0.45 10.84 12.70
CA ASP A 165 1.41 10.70 13.81
C ASP A 165 2.59 9.78 13.41
N GLY A 166 2.31 8.69 12.69
CA GLY A 166 3.32 7.75 12.20
C GLY A 166 4.30 8.35 11.19
N ALA A 167 3.86 9.35 10.41
CA ALA A 167 4.75 10.10 9.52
C ALA A 167 5.88 10.82 10.27
N LYS A 168 5.66 11.19 11.53
CA LYS A 168 6.59 11.96 12.37
C LYS A 168 7.41 11.09 13.33
N ALA A 169 6.96 9.86 13.60
CA ALA A 169 7.59 8.93 14.53
C ALA A 169 8.67 8.07 13.82
N ASP A 170 9.68 7.63 14.56
CA ASP A 170 10.61 6.61 14.07
C ASP A 170 9.99 5.19 14.09
N PHE A 171 10.77 4.19 13.68
CA PHE A 171 10.29 2.80 13.64
C PHE A 171 9.83 2.31 15.01
N ASN A 172 10.61 2.58 16.06
CA ASN A 172 10.29 2.12 17.42
C ASN A 172 9.03 2.80 17.97
N GLY A 173 8.85 4.09 17.64
CA GLY A 173 7.65 4.85 18.03
C GLY A 173 6.37 4.44 17.29
N CYS A 174 6.52 3.72 16.16
CA CYS A 174 5.40 3.20 15.36
C CYS A 174 5.01 1.75 15.71
N MET A 175 5.89 1.00 16.39
CA MET A 175 5.71 -0.40 16.77
C MET A 175 5.22 -0.53 18.22
#